data_5f3a2ec6f7b30277f9dc7dafe844f933
#
_entry.id   5f3a2ec6f7b30277f9dc7dafe844f933
#
_cell.length_a   1.000
_cell.length_b   1.000
_cell.length_c   1.000
_cell.angle_alpha   90.00
_cell.angle_beta   90.00
_cell.angle_gamma   90.00
#
_symmetry.space_group_name_H-M   'P 1'
#
loop_
_entity.id
_entity.type
_entity.pdbx_description
1 polymer ?
#
loop_
_entity_poly.entity_id
_entity_poly.type
_entity_poly.pdbx_seq_one_letter_code
_entity_poly.pdbx_strand_id
1 'polypeptide(L)'
;MLLLVGLGNPGPNNTNNRHNIGFKIIDAINQQFNLSKQKPKFKGLLTTGNINNKKVYAIKPLTFMNNSGTCIRELIEYFKIDAKDVFVFHDDMDIDLGKVKAKFGGSSAGHNGIESIDKSIGKEYSRVRVGIGHPLSLIHI
;
A
#
# COMPACT_ATOMS: atom_id res chain seq x y z
N MET A 1 1.38 -4.97 16.61
CA MET A 1 0.43 -5.06 15.48
C MET A 1 0.91 -4.18 14.35
N LEU A 2 1.02 -4.72 13.17
CA LEU A 2 1.43 -3.96 11.98
C LEU A 2 0.33 -3.98 10.94
N LEU A 3 0.19 -2.89 10.18
CA LEU A 3 -0.67 -2.83 9.02
C LEU A 3 0.16 -2.57 7.78
N LEU A 4 0.08 -3.46 6.81
CA LEU A 4 0.73 -3.34 5.51
C LEU A 4 -0.35 -2.99 4.48
N VAL A 5 -0.16 -1.89 3.77
CA VAL A 5 -1.12 -1.40 2.77
C VAL A 5 -0.45 -1.39 1.41
N GLY A 6 -1.06 -2.03 0.44
CA GLY A 6 -0.60 -1.94 -0.95
C GLY A 6 -1.58 -1.11 -1.77
N LEU A 7 -1.10 -0.01 -2.32
CA LEU A 7 -1.93 0.86 -3.16
C LEU A 7 -1.91 0.41 -4.61
N GLY A 8 -3.05 0.53 -5.26
CA GLY A 8 -3.23 0.22 -6.66
C GLY A 8 -4.60 0.67 -7.14
N ASN A 9 -4.83 0.54 -8.44
CA ASN A 9 -6.13 0.83 -9.04
C ASN A 9 -6.87 -0.49 -9.25
N PRO A 10 -8.06 -0.65 -8.63
CA PRO A 10 -8.83 -1.88 -8.80
C PRO A 10 -9.40 -1.99 -10.21
N GLY A 11 -9.67 -3.22 -10.64
CA GLY A 11 -10.31 -3.53 -11.90
C GLY A 11 -9.43 -4.38 -12.81
N PRO A 12 -10.05 -5.19 -13.69
CA PRO A 12 -9.31 -6.13 -14.53
C PRO A 12 -8.40 -5.46 -15.55
N ASN A 13 -8.76 -4.26 -16.01
CA ASN A 13 -7.97 -3.53 -17.00
C ASN A 13 -6.67 -2.95 -16.44
N ASN A 14 -6.53 -2.93 -15.12
CA ASN A 14 -5.37 -2.36 -14.44
C ASN A 14 -4.46 -3.42 -13.83
N THR A 15 -4.74 -4.71 -14.03
CA THR A 15 -4.04 -5.80 -13.33
C THR A 15 -2.53 -5.79 -13.58
N ASN A 16 -2.11 -5.43 -14.79
CA ASN A 16 -0.69 -5.37 -15.17
C ASN A 16 -0.14 -3.95 -15.21
N ASN A 17 -0.90 -2.98 -14.71
CA ASN A 17 -0.45 -1.59 -14.65
C ASN A 17 0.65 -1.46 -13.59
N ARG A 18 1.69 -0.66 -13.89
CA ARG A 18 2.78 -0.38 -12.94
C ARG A 18 2.31 0.28 -11.66
N HIS A 19 1.23 1.05 -11.74
CA HIS A 19 0.61 1.67 -10.56
C HIS A 19 -0.02 0.64 -9.62
N ASN A 20 -0.03 -0.64 -10.00
CA ASN A 20 -0.50 -1.73 -9.14
C ASN A 20 0.63 -2.45 -8.41
N ILE A 21 1.83 -1.89 -8.40
CA ILE A 21 2.98 -2.51 -7.73
C ILE A 21 2.70 -2.75 -6.24
N GLY A 22 1.96 -1.85 -5.58
CA GLY A 22 1.57 -2.04 -4.19
C GLY A 22 0.74 -3.31 -4.00
N PHE A 23 -0.23 -3.56 -4.90
CA PHE A 23 -1.02 -4.79 -4.85
C PHE A 23 -0.15 -6.03 -5.03
N LYS A 24 0.78 -5.99 -5.96
CA LYS A 24 1.69 -7.12 -6.22
C LYS A 24 2.58 -7.43 -5.02
N ILE A 25 3.04 -6.39 -4.33
CA ILE A 25 3.85 -6.56 -3.13
C ILE A 25 3.05 -7.23 -2.01
N ILE A 26 1.81 -6.79 -1.80
CA ILE A 26 0.95 -7.40 -0.79
C ILE A 26 0.68 -8.88 -1.14
N ASP A 27 0.40 -9.18 -2.40
CA ASP A 27 0.20 -10.57 -2.83
C ASP A 27 1.43 -11.42 -2.58
N ALA A 28 2.63 -10.89 -2.84
CA ALA A 28 3.89 -11.60 -2.60
C ALA A 28 4.11 -11.84 -1.10
N ILE A 29 3.80 -10.86 -0.26
CA ILE A 29 3.91 -11.00 1.20
C ILE A 29 2.93 -12.05 1.71
N ASN A 30 1.69 -12.01 1.23
CA ASN A 30 0.67 -12.98 1.62
C ASN A 30 1.11 -14.41 1.32
N GLN A 31 1.71 -14.61 0.16
CA GLN A 31 2.19 -15.93 -0.26
C GLN A 31 3.41 -16.37 0.54
N GLN A 32 4.39 -15.49 0.70
CA GLN A 32 5.64 -15.83 1.36
C GLN A 32 5.47 -16.16 2.84
N PHE A 33 4.58 -15.47 3.53
CA PHE A 33 4.38 -15.62 4.97
C PHE A 33 3.10 -16.39 5.31
N ASN A 34 2.43 -16.98 4.34
CA ASN A 34 1.21 -17.77 4.53
C ASN A 34 0.13 -17.04 5.31
N LEU A 35 -0.13 -15.80 4.94
CA LEU A 35 -1.23 -15.06 5.53
C LEU A 35 -2.57 -15.68 5.11
N SER A 36 -3.64 -15.33 5.80
CA SER A 36 -4.97 -15.88 5.54
C SER A 36 -5.43 -15.62 4.11
N LYS A 37 -6.53 -16.27 3.71
CA LYS A 37 -7.18 -15.95 2.43
C LYS A 37 -7.69 -14.52 2.46
N GLN A 38 -7.68 -13.86 1.30
CA GLN A 38 -8.21 -12.53 1.15
C GLN A 38 -9.71 -12.52 1.41
N LYS A 39 -10.16 -11.56 2.22
CA LYS A 39 -11.59 -11.37 2.52
C LYS A 39 -11.96 -9.92 2.22
N PRO A 40 -13.07 -9.67 1.53
CA PRO A 40 -13.57 -8.31 1.34
C PRO A 40 -13.96 -7.72 2.70
N LYS A 41 -13.26 -6.67 3.09
CA LYS A 41 -13.54 -5.97 4.35
C LYS A 41 -12.92 -4.57 4.30
N PHE A 42 -13.54 -3.60 4.94
CA PHE A 42 -13.05 -2.21 4.98
C PHE A 42 -12.83 -1.62 3.59
N LYS A 43 -13.69 -1.95 2.63
CA LYS A 43 -13.57 -1.48 1.23
C LYS A 43 -12.30 -1.93 0.53
N GLY A 44 -11.76 -3.08 0.94
CA GLY A 44 -10.55 -3.65 0.38
C GLY A 44 -10.51 -5.16 0.54
N LEU A 45 -9.38 -5.75 0.18
CA LEU A 45 -9.12 -7.17 0.39
C LEU A 45 -8.12 -7.32 1.53
N LEU A 46 -8.61 -7.88 2.64
CA LEU A 46 -7.86 -8.01 3.89
C LEU A 46 -7.32 -9.42 4.06
N THR A 47 -6.06 -9.51 4.49
CA THR A 47 -5.45 -10.74 4.98
C THR A 47 -4.87 -10.49 6.37
N THR A 48 -4.66 -11.56 7.12
CA THR A 48 -4.10 -11.46 8.47
C THR A 48 -3.22 -12.67 8.76
N GLY A 49 -2.31 -12.51 9.67
CA GLY A 49 -1.41 -13.58 10.10
C GLY A 49 -0.35 -13.07 11.03
N ASN A 50 0.75 -13.81 11.12
CA ASN A 50 1.88 -13.43 11.96
C ASN A 50 3.17 -13.47 11.15
N ILE A 51 4.01 -12.45 11.33
CA ILE A 51 5.36 -12.40 10.77
C ILE A 51 6.29 -12.15 11.93
N ASN A 52 7.25 -13.05 12.17
CA ASN A 52 8.20 -12.96 13.28
C ASN A 52 7.50 -12.74 14.63
N ASN A 53 6.43 -13.48 14.89
CA ASN A 53 5.62 -13.41 16.12
C ASN A 53 4.86 -12.10 16.32
N LYS A 54 4.78 -11.26 15.30
CA LYS A 54 3.98 -10.03 15.34
C LYS A 54 2.71 -10.22 14.55
N LYS A 55 1.59 -9.78 15.10
CA LYS A 55 0.31 -9.76 14.39
C LYS A 55 0.38 -8.78 13.23
N VAL A 56 0.02 -9.24 12.05
CA VAL A 56 0.06 -8.44 10.83
C VAL A 56 -1.28 -8.47 10.14
N TYR A 57 -1.74 -7.30 9.73
CA TYR A 57 -2.86 -7.13 8.80
C TYR A 57 -2.30 -6.60 7.51
N ALA A 58 -2.79 -7.10 6.38
CA ALA A 58 -2.39 -6.62 5.06
C ALA A 58 -3.65 -6.32 4.26
N ILE A 59 -3.68 -5.19 3.59
CA ILE A 59 -4.87 -4.78 2.84
C ILE A 59 -4.52 -4.19 1.49
N LYS A 60 -5.33 -4.54 0.49
CA LYS A 60 -5.33 -3.90 -0.83
C LYS A 60 -6.63 -3.09 -0.92
N PRO A 61 -6.60 -1.77 -0.77
CA PRO A 61 -7.80 -0.96 -0.94
C PRO A 61 -8.38 -1.13 -2.35
N LEU A 62 -9.69 -1.34 -2.41
CA LEU A 62 -10.41 -1.45 -3.69
C LEU A 62 -11.18 -0.17 -4.02
N THR A 63 -10.95 0.89 -3.26
CA THR A 63 -11.46 2.23 -3.55
C THR A 63 -10.66 2.84 -4.70
N PHE A 64 -11.21 3.86 -5.33
CA PHE A 64 -10.39 4.68 -6.21
C PHE A 64 -9.24 5.30 -5.40
N MET A 65 -8.14 5.59 -6.08
CA MET A 65 -6.89 6.02 -5.43
C MET A 65 -7.11 7.20 -4.49
N ASN A 66 -7.91 8.17 -4.88
CA ASN A 66 -8.21 9.36 -4.07
C ASN A 66 -9.07 9.08 -2.83
N ASN A 67 -9.56 7.85 -2.66
CA ASN A 67 -10.34 7.42 -1.50
C ASN A 67 -9.63 6.34 -0.68
N SER A 68 -8.36 6.10 -0.91
CA SER A 68 -7.59 5.08 -0.19
C SER A 68 -7.58 5.30 1.32
N GLY A 69 -7.57 6.56 1.75
CA GLY A 69 -7.54 6.90 3.17
C GLY A 69 -8.75 6.41 3.95
N THR A 70 -9.93 6.38 3.32
CA THR A 70 -11.16 5.90 3.98
C THR A 70 -11.02 4.44 4.41
N CYS A 71 -10.49 3.60 3.53
CA CYS A 71 -10.24 2.19 3.80
C CYS A 71 -9.32 2.01 5.01
N ILE A 72 -8.20 2.71 5.00
CA ILE A 72 -7.19 2.58 6.04
C ILE A 72 -7.70 3.11 7.37
N ARG A 73 -8.39 4.24 7.35
CA ARG A 73 -8.95 4.83 8.57
C ARG A 73 -9.95 3.89 9.24
N GLU A 74 -10.86 3.30 8.48
CA GLU A 74 -11.82 2.34 9.04
C GLU A 74 -11.11 1.15 9.69
N LEU A 75 -10.06 0.64 9.05
CA LEU A 75 -9.31 -0.52 9.53
C LEU A 75 -8.55 -0.20 10.82
N ILE A 76 -7.81 0.89 10.85
CA ILE A 76 -7.02 1.24 12.04
C ILE A 76 -7.90 1.59 13.23
N GLU A 77 -9.06 2.19 13.00
CA GLU A 77 -10.02 2.47 14.07
C GLU A 77 -10.61 1.18 14.63
N TYR A 78 -10.94 0.24 13.76
CA TYR A 78 -11.53 -1.03 14.19
C TYR A 78 -10.56 -1.88 15.01
N PHE A 79 -9.32 -2.06 14.55
CA PHE A 79 -8.31 -2.88 15.21
C PHE A 79 -7.46 -2.10 16.21
N LYS A 80 -7.68 -0.80 16.34
CA LYS A 80 -6.92 0.09 17.23
C LYS A 80 -5.42 0.03 16.95
N ILE A 81 -5.07 0.20 15.68
CA ILE A 81 -3.68 0.23 15.22
C ILE A 81 -3.20 1.68 15.22
N ASP A 82 -2.00 1.93 15.76
CA ASP A 82 -1.39 3.25 15.72
C ASP A 82 -0.91 3.56 14.30
N ALA A 83 -1.03 4.83 13.87
CA ALA A 83 -0.57 5.25 12.56
C ALA A 83 0.92 4.94 12.34
N LYS A 84 1.74 5.04 13.38
CA LYS A 84 3.18 4.72 13.29
C LYS A 84 3.47 3.27 12.91
N ASP A 85 2.50 2.37 13.06
CA ASP A 85 2.63 0.95 12.73
C ASP A 85 2.06 0.62 11.36
N VAL A 86 1.72 1.64 10.57
CA VAL A 86 1.21 1.51 9.21
C VAL A 86 2.34 1.69 8.20
N PHE A 87 2.42 0.75 7.25
CA PHE A 87 3.40 0.79 6.16
C PHE A 87 2.65 0.75 4.84
N VAL A 88 2.79 1.80 4.04
CA VAL A 88 2.08 1.93 2.76
C VAL A 88 3.06 1.75 1.62
N PHE A 89 2.82 0.73 0.80
CA PHE A 89 3.60 0.45 -0.40
C PHE A 89 2.92 1.12 -1.59
N HIS A 90 3.66 1.96 -2.30
CA HIS A 90 3.11 2.68 -3.44
C HIS A 90 4.16 2.90 -4.53
N ASP A 91 3.70 3.20 -5.73
CA ASP A 91 4.56 3.50 -6.86
C ASP A 91 5.19 4.89 -6.76
N ASP A 92 6.37 5.03 -7.37
CA ASP A 92 7.04 6.32 -7.46
C ASP A 92 7.83 6.39 -8.79
N MET A 93 7.47 7.34 -9.64
CA MET A 93 8.12 7.53 -10.93
C MET A 93 9.52 8.12 -10.83
N ASP A 94 9.82 8.79 -9.72
CA ASP A 94 11.11 9.46 -9.53
C ASP A 94 12.18 8.54 -8.98
N ILE A 95 11.83 7.28 -8.72
CA ILE A 95 12.77 6.26 -8.27
C ILE A 95 13.00 5.27 -9.41
N ASP A 96 14.24 4.87 -9.61
CA ASP A 96 14.62 3.93 -10.66
C ASP A 96 13.86 2.61 -10.51
N LEU A 97 13.55 2.00 -11.66
CA LEU A 97 12.80 0.75 -11.71
C LEU A 97 13.45 -0.32 -10.82
N GLY A 98 12.63 -0.91 -9.95
CA GLY A 98 13.05 -1.97 -9.04
C GLY A 98 13.73 -1.51 -7.76
N LYS A 99 13.97 -0.21 -7.59
CA LYS A 99 14.52 0.31 -6.35
C LYS A 99 13.41 0.67 -5.37
N VAL A 100 13.73 0.58 -4.08
CA VAL A 100 12.78 0.80 -2.99
C VAL A 100 13.38 1.76 -1.99
N LYS A 101 12.59 2.74 -1.56
CA LYS A 101 12.98 3.68 -0.51
C LYS A 101 11.87 3.78 0.53
N ALA A 102 12.22 3.61 1.80
CA ALA A 102 11.28 3.77 2.89
C ALA A 102 11.52 5.09 3.61
N LYS A 103 10.43 5.74 4.00
CA LYS A 103 10.48 7.01 4.74
C LYS A 103 9.31 7.12 5.69
N PHE A 104 9.55 7.59 6.90
CA PHE A 104 8.51 7.91 7.86
C PHE A 104 8.07 9.36 7.65
N GLY A 105 6.77 9.56 7.40
CA GLY A 105 6.23 10.89 7.12
C GLY A 105 6.67 11.44 5.77
N GLY A 106 6.66 12.75 5.63
CA GLY A 106 7.12 13.44 4.45
C GLY A 106 6.00 13.88 3.51
N SER A 107 6.38 14.30 2.30
CA SER A 107 5.46 14.78 1.28
C SER A 107 4.80 13.63 0.53
N SER A 108 3.58 13.84 0.04
CA SER A 108 2.90 12.92 -0.85
C SER A 108 3.52 12.90 -2.26
N ALA A 109 4.32 13.91 -2.60
CA ALA A 109 4.90 14.11 -3.94
C ALA A 109 3.83 14.01 -5.04
N GLY A 110 2.62 14.46 -4.77
CA GLY A 110 1.51 14.44 -5.72
C GLY A 110 0.82 13.10 -5.88
N HIS A 111 1.20 12.07 -5.12
CA HIS A 111 0.53 10.77 -5.18
C HIS A 111 -0.85 10.85 -4.52
N ASN A 112 -1.91 10.63 -5.30
CA ASN A 112 -3.28 10.82 -4.84
C ASN A 112 -3.66 9.88 -3.69
N GLY A 113 -3.18 8.65 -3.70
CA GLY A 113 -3.43 7.69 -2.63
C GLY A 113 -2.78 8.12 -1.32
N ILE A 114 -1.54 8.58 -1.39
CA ILE A 114 -0.82 9.08 -0.21
C ILE A 114 -1.50 10.35 0.33
N GLU A 115 -1.90 11.28 -0.55
CA GLU A 115 -2.65 12.46 -0.10
C GLU A 115 -3.93 12.08 0.63
N SER A 116 -4.67 11.11 0.10
CA SER A 116 -5.91 10.63 0.73
C SER A 116 -5.63 10.06 2.12
N ILE A 117 -4.58 9.25 2.26
CA ILE A 117 -4.19 8.67 3.55
C ILE A 117 -3.76 9.77 4.52
N ASP A 118 -2.93 10.73 4.07
CA ASP A 118 -2.49 11.85 4.91
C ASP A 118 -3.67 12.63 5.48
N LYS A 119 -4.69 12.86 4.67
CA LYS A 119 -5.91 13.57 5.12
C LYS A 119 -6.72 12.76 6.12
N SER A 120 -6.67 11.43 6.04
CA SER A 120 -7.50 10.55 6.85
C SER A 120 -6.85 10.16 8.18
N ILE A 121 -5.54 9.93 8.22
CA ILE A 121 -4.84 9.45 9.41
C ILE A 121 -3.62 10.29 9.82
N GLY A 122 -3.34 11.38 9.09
CA GLY A 122 -2.14 12.17 9.32
C GLY A 122 -0.94 11.60 8.59
N LYS A 123 0.23 12.21 8.80
CA LYS A 123 1.45 11.87 8.07
C LYS A 123 2.41 10.96 8.83
N GLU A 124 2.12 10.63 10.09
CA GLU A 124 3.02 9.87 10.95
C GLU A 124 2.88 8.36 10.72
N TYR A 125 3.16 7.92 9.50
CA TYR A 125 3.24 6.52 9.11
C TYR A 125 4.39 6.34 8.12
N SER A 126 4.79 5.08 7.90
CA SER A 126 5.88 4.76 6.97
C SER A 126 5.37 4.60 5.54
N ARG A 127 6.11 5.16 4.61
CA ARG A 127 5.85 5.04 3.17
C ARG A 127 6.99 4.25 2.55
N VAL A 128 6.63 3.20 1.82
CA VAL A 128 7.59 2.38 1.09
C VAL A 128 7.39 2.70 -0.39
N ARG A 129 8.31 3.48 -0.93
CA ARG A 129 8.26 3.98 -2.30
C ARG A 129 8.93 2.96 -3.20
N VAL A 130 8.19 2.43 -4.16
CA VAL A 130 8.69 1.42 -5.09
C VAL A 130 8.86 2.06 -6.46
N GLY A 131 10.07 2.04 -6.97
CA GLY A 131 10.42 2.67 -8.23
C GLY A 131 9.80 1.96 -9.41
N ILE A 132 9.05 2.71 -10.22
CA ILE A 132 8.54 2.24 -11.51
C ILE A 132 9.28 2.89 -12.68
N GLY A 133 10.17 3.82 -12.38
CA GLY A 133 10.93 4.56 -13.38
C GLY A 133 10.08 5.60 -14.12
N HIS A 134 10.77 6.54 -14.72
CA HIS A 134 10.10 7.52 -15.56
C HIS A 134 9.64 6.86 -16.87
N PRO A 135 8.48 7.23 -17.45
CA PRO A 135 8.02 6.62 -18.71
C PRO A 135 9.05 6.64 -19.83
N LEU A 136 9.85 7.70 -19.90
CA LEU A 136 10.90 7.82 -20.90
C LEU A 136 12.04 6.82 -20.70
N SER A 137 12.35 6.47 -19.46
CA SER A 137 13.38 5.48 -19.14
C SER A 137 12.98 4.08 -19.55
N LEU A 138 11.69 3.82 -19.68
CA LEU A 138 11.13 2.51 -19.99
C LEU A 138 11.06 2.22 -21.48
N ILE A 139 11.15 3.25 -22.31
CA ILE A 139 11.18 3.11 -23.76
C ILE A 139 12.52 2.52 -24.21
N HIS A 140 13.57 2.68 -23.41
CA HIS A 140 14.91 2.22 -23.72
C HIS A 140 15.26 0.84 -23.15
N ILE A 141 14.29 0.21 -22.51
CA ILE A 141 14.40 -1.15 -22.02
C ILE A 141 13.74 -2.08 -23.05
#